data_e99373dab6eb401a8616dcf2ebc662a9
#
_entry.id   e99373dab6eb401a8616dcf2ebc662a9
#
_cell.length_a   1.000
_cell.length_b   1.000
_cell.length_c   1.000
_cell.angle_alpha   90.00
_cell.angle_beta   90.00
_cell.angle_gamma   90.00
#
_symmetry.space_group_name_H-M   'P 1'
#
loop_
_entity.id
_entity.type
_entity.pdbx_description
1 polymer ?
#
loop_
_entity_poly.entity_id
_entity_poly.type
_entity_poly.pdbx_seq_one_letter_code
_entity_poly.pdbx_strand_id
1 'polypeptide(L)'
;MKYKIPLFINLALFPILAVMIGCKVGDSKVFKPNVVIIFIDDMGYGDISCFGDETIETPNIDALASNGIKFTNFYVNSPICSPSRVALNTGTYPMRHRIHSYIASSKKNKNRVMANYLDPTVNTIASTLRDNGYATGHFGKWHMGGGRDLGNVPLPTEYGFEKSFVSFEGVGDRLLFLNDNLSNQSSKLGRGKIVWAEKYESTRIYIDSALAFIDRKGDKPFFVNLCPNDVHDPHLPDSKVLEEFVSLTNNPWEQKFFAVLRDLDNQIGRLIDSLNKRGLLDNTIIIFTSDNGPTDWGKYYNIDNYPKAYEGELYPPGFTGGFFGRKWSLYEGGIRMPFIMRWDSKIPKSSMDSTSIVTAMDLFPSICSLIGIEYPKNLDGIDKSKSFLGVPIVNKFPVMWEYSSNPGGSIKPGGSWNIGGSLKPKNRSFHSPNLAIRNGDWKLLINTDLTGEMLYNLNNDPGEKINLADTEQEIVKELKDKVIEWRKSMPVEIPKNIQ
;
A
#
# COMPACT_ATOMS: atom_id res chain seq x y z
N MET A 1 20.68 103.43 10.07
CA MET A 1 20.38 103.08 8.67
C MET A 1 20.65 101.65 8.46
N LYS A 2 19.59 100.81 8.27
CA LYS A 2 19.72 99.35 8.15
C LYS A 2 19.41 99.05 6.67
N TYR A 3 20.36 98.43 5.99
CA TYR A 3 20.19 97.89 4.66
C TYR A 3 19.83 96.41 4.77
N LYS A 4 18.68 96.01 4.17
CA LYS A 4 18.24 94.65 3.96
C LYS A 4 18.72 94.19 2.58
N ILE A 5 19.39 93.05 2.51
CA ILE A 5 19.77 92.32 1.30
C ILE A 5 18.72 91.22 1.09
N PRO A 6 18.07 91.07 -0.06
CA PRO A 6 17.20 89.95 -0.33
C PRO A 6 18.01 88.71 -0.87
N LEU A 7 17.76 87.60 -0.27
CA LEU A 7 18.35 86.30 -0.65
C LEU A 7 17.47 85.67 -1.77
N PHE A 8 18.01 85.54 -2.97
CA PHE A 8 17.37 84.80 -4.07
C PHE A 8 17.79 83.35 -3.96
N ILE A 9 16.82 82.46 -3.65
CA ILE A 9 17.00 81.01 -3.70
C ILE A 9 16.59 80.56 -5.09
N ASN A 10 17.56 80.13 -5.90
CA ASN A 10 17.36 79.45 -7.17
C ASN A 10 17.05 77.97 -6.90
N LEU A 11 15.79 77.54 -7.08
CA LEU A 11 15.36 76.17 -7.02
C LEU A 11 15.63 75.51 -8.39
N ALA A 12 16.73 74.80 -8.52
CA ALA A 12 16.98 73.95 -9.70
C ALA A 12 16.17 72.66 -9.58
N LEU A 13 15.11 72.52 -10.35
CA LEU A 13 14.37 71.29 -10.54
C LEU A 13 15.20 70.32 -11.40
N PHE A 14 15.76 69.30 -10.78
CA PHE A 14 16.28 68.11 -11.51
C PHE A 14 15.12 67.13 -11.75
N PRO A 15 14.83 66.73 -12.99
CA PRO A 15 13.90 65.70 -13.26
C PRO A 15 14.54 64.33 -12.89
N ILE A 16 14.05 63.68 -11.84
CA ILE A 16 14.39 62.31 -11.52
C ILE A 16 13.70 61.43 -12.58
N LEU A 17 14.50 60.97 -13.54
CA LEU A 17 14.09 59.90 -14.48
C LEU A 17 14.09 58.56 -13.76
N ALA A 18 12.93 58.15 -13.23
CA ALA A 18 12.72 56.85 -12.65
C ALA A 18 12.77 55.78 -13.77
N VAL A 19 13.92 55.16 -13.96
CA VAL A 19 14.02 53.97 -14.79
C VAL A 19 13.35 52.80 -14.05
N MET A 20 12.09 52.55 -14.38
CA MET A 20 11.40 51.34 -13.95
C MET A 20 12.04 50.13 -14.66
N ILE A 21 13.06 49.55 -14.06
CA ILE A 21 13.54 48.21 -14.42
C ILE A 21 12.43 47.25 -14.03
N GLY A 22 11.53 46.96 -14.97
CA GLY A 22 10.58 45.87 -14.84
C GLY A 22 11.37 44.56 -14.84
N CYS A 23 11.74 44.07 -13.64
CA CYS A 23 12.06 42.66 -13.47
C CYS A 23 10.81 41.88 -13.91
N LYS A 24 10.82 41.34 -15.14
CA LYS A 24 9.97 40.23 -15.46
C LYS A 24 10.41 39.10 -14.47
N VAL A 25 9.62 38.95 -13.42
CA VAL A 25 9.63 37.69 -12.66
C VAL A 25 9.24 36.64 -13.70
N GLY A 26 10.24 35.97 -14.25
CA GLY A 26 10.00 34.85 -15.11
C GLY A 26 9.11 33.91 -14.30
N ASP A 27 7.95 33.51 -14.83
CA ASP A 27 7.16 32.42 -14.31
C ASP A 27 8.13 31.23 -14.14
N SER A 28 8.64 31.07 -12.94
CA SER A 28 9.34 29.84 -12.59
C SER A 28 8.30 28.76 -12.76
N LYS A 29 8.37 27.98 -13.83
CA LYS A 29 7.57 26.77 -13.99
C LYS A 29 7.76 25.96 -12.71
N VAL A 30 6.81 26.05 -11.80
CA VAL A 30 6.77 25.17 -10.63
C VAL A 30 6.55 23.79 -11.20
N PHE A 31 7.66 23.05 -11.32
CA PHE A 31 7.58 21.66 -11.79
C PHE A 31 6.82 20.86 -10.73
N LYS A 32 5.65 20.36 -11.10
CA LYS A 32 4.89 19.44 -10.25
C LYS A 32 5.79 18.23 -9.90
N PRO A 33 5.83 17.76 -8.64
CA PRO A 33 6.65 16.64 -8.27
C PRO A 33 6.16 15.35 -8.95
N ASN A 34 7.08 14.45 -9.21
CA ASN A 34 6.75 13.08 -9.61
C ASN A 34 6.28 12.29 -8.40
N VAL A 35 5.57 11.20 -8.64
CA VAL A 35 5.09 10.30 -7.58
C VAL A 35 5.40 8.85 -7.94
N VAL A 36 6.02 8.14 -7.02
CA VAL A 36 6.24 6.68 -7.08
C VAL A 36 5.65 6.05 -5.84
N ILE A 37 4.71 5.14 -6.01
CA ILE A 37 4.22 4.28 -4.93
C ILE A 37 4.81 2.89 -5.16
N ILE A 38 5.54 2.37 -4.18
CA ILE A 38 6.07 1.01 -4.12
C ILE A 38 5.20 0.24 -3.15
N PHE A 39 4.33 -0.63 -3.69
CA PHE A 39 3.31 -1.35 -2.93
C PHE A 39 3.59 -2.84 -2.96
N ILE A 40 4.29 -3.31 -1.92
CA ILE A 40 4.81 -4.67 -1.78
C ILE A 40 3.67 -5.65 -1.52
N ASP A 41 3.87 -6.92 -1.88
CA ASP A 41 2.89 -7.99 -1.74
C ASP A 41 3.24 -8.90 -0.56
N ASP A 42 2.35 -9.00 0.46
CA ASP A 42 2.48 -9.86 1.63
C ASP A 42 3.69 -9.57 2.56
N MET A 43 4.21 -8.35 2.60
CA MET A 43 5.30 -7.98 3.51
C MET A 43 4.77 -7.63 4.90
N GLY A 44 5.33 -8.26 5.93
CA GLY A 44 5.01 -7.94 7.33
C GLY A 44 5.58 -6.61 7.80
N TYR A 45 5.01 -6.10 8.89
CA TYR A 45 5.46 -4.83 9.48
C TYR A 45 6.94 -4.83 9.82
N GLY A 46 7.46 -5.92 10.38
CA GLY A 46 8.81 -6.05 10.86
C GLY A 46 9.79 -6.69 9.87
N ASP A 47 9.40 -7.00 8.65
CA ASP A 47 10.25 -7.72 7.69
C ASP A 47 11.47 -6.92 7.21
N ILE A 48 11.52 -5.63 7.47
CA ILE A 48 12.62 -4.75 7.07
C ILE A 48 13.34 -4.18 8.29
N SER A 49 14.66 -4.06 8.21
CA SER A 49 15.52 -3.73 9.37
C SER A 49 15.15 -2.42 10.05
N CYS A 50 14.76 -1.37 9.31
CA CYS A 50 14.33 -0.11 9.92
C CYS A 50 12.97 -0.17 10.64
N PHE A 51 12.25 -1.31 10.58
CA PHE A 51 11.01 -1.58 11.31
C PHE A 51 11.12 -2.76 12.30
N GLY A 52 12.31 -3.34 12.46
CA GLY A 52 12.61 -4.22 13.60
C GLY A 52 13.11 -5.61 13.26
N ASP A 53 13.32 -5.99 12.01
CA ASP A 53 14.04 -7.23 11.70
C ASP A 53 15.54 -7.04 12.01
N GLU A 54 16.05 -7.86 12.92
CA GLU A 54 17.46 -7.91 13.26
C GLU A 54 18.19 -9.07 12.54
N THR A 55 17.45 -9.89 11.81
CA THR A 55 17.98 -11.10 11.15
C THR A 55 18.55 -10.77 9.78
N ILE A 56 17.92 -9.89 9.05
CA ILE A 56 18.32 -9.49 7.70
C ILE A 56 18.40 -7.97 7.58
N GLU A 57 19.49 -7.48 7.01
CA GLU A 57 19.63 -6.06 6.68
C GLU A 57 18.96 -5.74 5.34
N THR A 58 18.26 -4.62 5.28
CA THR A 58 17.63 -4.05 4.07
C THR A 58 18.17 -2.63 3.80
N PRO A 59 19.49 -2.50 3.48
CA PRO A 59 20.19 -1.21 3.50
C PRO A 59 19.60 -0.18 2.53
N ASN A 60 19.03 -0.58 1.41
CA ASN A 60 18.46 0.35 0.44
C ASN A 60 17.10 0.90 0.90
N ILE A 61 16.27 0.06 1.52
CA ILE A 61 15.00 0.47 2.13
C ILE A 61 15.28 1.31 3.38
N ASP A 62 16.30 0.96 4.17
CA ASP A 62 16.74 1.75 5.32
C ASP A 62 17.27 3.13 4.90
N ALA A 63 17.99 3.20 3.77
CA ALA A 63 18.41 4.47 3.18
C ALA A 63 17.20 5.31 2.73
N LEU A 64 16.13 4.68 2.23
CA LEU A 64 14.88 5.37 1.92
C LEU A 64 14.26 5.98 3.19
N ALA A 65 14.22 5.21 4.29
CA ALA A 65 13.71 5.67 5.59
C ALA A 65 14.56 6.78 6.21
N SER A 66 15.90 6.66 6.15
CA SER A 66 16.80 7.66 6.71
C SER A 66 16.81 8.98 5.94
N ASN A 67 16.42 8.98 4.67
CA ASN A 67 16.22 10.17 3.85
C ASN A 67 14.77 10.66 3.81
N GLY A 68 13.89 10.13 4.67
CA GLY A 68 12.46 10.44 4.69
C GLY A 68 11.85 10.36 6.07
N ILE A 69 10.56 10.07 6.12
CA ILE A 69 9.76 9.89 7.33
C ILE A 69 9.19 8.47 7.38
N LYS A 70 9.23 7.86 8.57
CA LYS A 70 8.55 6.60 8.90
C LYS A 70 7.25 6.89 9.64
N PHE A 71 6.19 6.12 9.33
CA PHE A 71 4.96 6.12 10.11
C PHE A 71 4.78 4.77 10.79
N THR A 72 4.63 4.79 12.10
CA THR A 72 4.43 3.56 12.87
C THR A 72 2.97 3.12 12.94
N ASN A 73 2.03 4.00 12.59
CA ASN A 73 0.58 3.75 12.60
C ASN A 73 -0.02 3.86 11.18
N PHE A 74 0.60 3.19 10.22
CA PHE A 74 0.02 3.06 8.89
C PHE A 74 -0.77 1.76 8.76
N TYR A 75 -1.96 1.85 8.16
CA TYR A 75 -2.90 0.74 8.01
C TYR A 75 -3.34 0.56 6.56
N VAL A 76 -3.41 -0.68 6.12
CA VAL A 76 -4.15 -1.02 4.92
C VAL A 76 -5.63 -1.27 5.25
N ASN A 77 -6.50 -1.07 4.27
CA ASN A 77 -7.95 -1.12 4.51
C ASN A 77 -8.54 -2.52 4.42
N SER A 78 -7.69 -3.53 4.29
CA SER A 78 -8.07 -4.95 4.35
C SER A 78 -6.84 -5.82 4.62
N PRO A 79 -6.99 -6.97 5.28
CA PRO A 79 -5.89 -7.90 5.51
C PRO A 79 -5.59 -8.79 4.31
N ILE A 80 -5.93 -8.33 3.09
CA ILE A 80 -5.71 -9.09 1.84
C ILE A 80 -5.65 -8.18 0.61
N CYS A 81 -4.95 -8.66 -0.42
CA CYS A 81 -4.48 -7.93 -1.59
C CYS A 81 -5.56 -7.11 -2.34
N SER A 82 -6.60 -7.76 -2.92
CA SER A 82 -7.55 -7.07 -3.81
C SER A 82 -8.21 -5.86 -3.16
N PRO A 83 -8.84 -5.97 -1.98
CA PRO A 83 -9.47 -4.82 -1.35
C PRO A 83 -8.47 -3.76 -0.89
N SER A 84 -7.26 -4.13 -0.44
CA SER A 84 -6.22 -3.14 -0.12
C SER A 84 -5.80 -2.33 -1.35
N ARG A 85 -5.65 -2.99 -2.51
CA ARG A 85 -5.30 -2.33 -3.77
C ARG A 85 -6.44 -1.44 -4.28
N VAL A 86 -7.70 -1.85 -4.07
CA VAL A 86 -8.87 -1.01 -4.36
C VAL A 86 -8.86 0.23 -3.48
N ALA A 87 -8.65 0.10 -2.18
CA ALA A 87 -8.63 1.23 -1.25
C ALA A 87 -7.53 2.26 -1.61
N LEU A 88 -6.32 1.80 -1.91
CA LEU A 88 -5.21 2.64 -2.36
C LEU A 88 -5.58 3.43 -3.62
N ASN A 89 -6.15 2.76 -4.63
CA ASN A 89 -6.42 3.37 -5.93
C ASN A 89 -7.64 4.29 -5.94
N THR A 90 -8.65 4.00 -5.11
CA THR A 90 -9.92 4.74 -5.10
C THR A 90 -10.06 5.75 -3.97
N GLY A 91 -9.24 5.66 -2.92
CA GLY A 91 -9.38 6.50 -1.73
C GLY A 91 -10.67 6.23 -0.94
N THR A 92 -11.29 5.04 -1.12
CA THR A 92 -12.56 4.69 -0.49
C THR A 92 -12.50 3.30 0.15
N TYR A 93 -13.42 3.03 1.09
CA TYR A 93 -13.55 1.69 1.63
C TYR A 93 -13.86 0.66 0.52
N PRO A 94 -13.13 -0.47 0.46
CA PRO A 94 -13.30 -1.47 -0.60
C PRO A 94 -14.69 -2.11 -0.59
N MET A 95 -15.40 -2.06 0.54
CA MET A 95 -16.80 -2.50 0.65
C MET A 95 -17.76 -1.70 -0.24
N ARG A 96 -17.45 -0.41 -0.53
CA ARG A 96 -18.26 0.39 -1.48
C ARG A 96 -18.30 -0.22 -2.88
N HIS A 97 -17.24 -0.95 -3.24
CA HIS A 97 -17.10 -1.62 -4.54
C HIS A 97 -17.46 -3.10 -4.49
N ARG A 98 -17.98 -3.60 -3.37
CA ARG A 98 -18.26 -5.03 -3.15
C ARG A 98 -17.04 -5.92 -3.37
N ILE A 99 -15.85 -5.42 -3.06
CA ILE A 99 -14.58 -6.16 -3.09
C ILE A 99 -14.07 -6.26 -1.65
N HIS A 100 -14.56 -7.23 -0.90
CA HIS A 100 -14.26 -7.42 0.53
C HIS A 100 -13.35 -8.61 0.81
N SER A 101 -12.90 -9.30 -0.24
CA SER A 101 -11.92 -10.38 -0.21
C SER A 101 -11.13 -10.39 -1.52
N TYR A 102 -10.17 -11.30 -1.66
CA TYR A 102 -9.43 -11.42 -2.92
C TYR A 102 -10.35 -11.84 -4.07
N ILE A 103 -10.18 -11.17 -5.19
CA ILE A 103 -10.86 -11.53 -6.42
C ILE A 103 -10.33 -12.89 -6.89
N ALA A 104 -11.26 -13.82 -7.20
CA ALA A 104 -10.98 -15.18 -7.60
C ALA A 104 -11.69 -15.51 -8.92
N SER A 105 -11.99 -16.77 -9.20
CA SER A 105 -12.86 -17.13 -10.31
C SER A 105 -14.26 -16.54 -10.15
N SER A 106 -14.95 -16.25 -11.25
CA SER A 106 -16.31 -15.67 -11.28
C SER A 106 -17.29 -16.46 -10.42
N LYS A 107 -17.25 -17.79 -10.49
CA LYS A 107 -18.05 -18.66 -9.63
C LYS A 107 -17.77 -18.43 -8.15
N LYS A 108 -16.51 -18.28 -7.76
CA LYS A 108 -16.10 -18.08 -6.37
C LYS A 108 -16.49 -16.68 -5.88
N ASN A 109 -16.33 -15.67 -6.71
CA ASN A 109 -16.75 -14.30 -6.40
C ASN A 109 -18.27 -14.21 -6.23
N LYS A 110 -19.06 -14.83 -7.13
CA LYS A 110 -20.51 -14.94 -7.03
C LYS A 110 -20.95 -15.57 -5.71
N ASN A 111 -20.34 -16.68 -5.30
CA ASN A 111 -20.63 -17.36 -4.02
C ASN A 111 -20.33 -16.47 -2.80
N ARG A 112 -19.42 -15.53 -2.92
CA ARG A 112 -19.05 -14.55 -1.88
C ARG A 112 -19.84 -13.25 -1.96
N VAL A 113 -20.77 -13.12 -2.93
CA VAL A 113 -21.46 -11.86 -3.22
C VAL A 113 -20.47 -10.72 -3.47
N MET A 114 -19.46 -10.99 -4.26
CA MET A 114 -18.37 -10.07 -4.62
C MET A 114 -18.42 -9.70 -6.10
N ALA A 115 -17.97 -8.47 -6.40
CA ALA A 115 -17.70 -8.04 -7.77
C ALA A 115 -16.56 -8.86 -8.40
N ASN A 116 -16.60 -9.03 -9.72
CA ASN A 116 -15.57 -9.71 -10.49
C ASN A 116 -14.38 -8.79 -10.81
N TYR A 117 -14.59 -7.48 -10.78
CA TYR A 117 -13.57 -6.45 -11.02
C TYR A 117 -14.03 -5.12 -10.43
N LEU A 118 -13.09 -4.20 -10.23
CA LEU A 118 -13.39 -2.82 -9.87
C LEU A 118 -14.14 -2.16 -11.03
N ASP A 119 -15.20 -1.41 -10.75
CA ASP A 119 -15.92 -0.64 -11.77
C ASP A 119 -14.96 0.41 -12.38
N PRO A 120 -14.74 0.40 -13.72
CA PRO A 120 -13.82 1.35 -14.36
C PRO A 120 -14.35 2.80 -14.37
N THR A 121 -15.62 3.01 -14.00
CA THR A 121 -16.20 4.36 -13.92
C THR A 121 -15.85 5.11 -12.62
N VAL A 122 -15.26 4.40 -11.64
CA VAL A 122 -14.83 5.04 -10.38
C VAL A 122 -13.61 5.92 -10.59
N ASN A 123 -13.57 7.04 -9.89
CA ASN A 123 -12.37 7.87 -9.86
C ASN A 123 -11.24 7.13 -9.16
N THR A 124 -10.07 7.11 -9.78
CA THR A 124 -8.85 6.59 -9.20
C THR A 124 -7.81 7.69 -9.06
N ILE A 125 -6.82 7.47 -8.21
CA ILE A 125 -5.67 8.39 -8.14
C ILE A 125 -4.99 8.52 -9.52
N ALA A 126 -4.88 7.43 -10.28
CA ALA A 126 -4.28 7.45 -11.61
C ALA A 126 -5.10 8.28 -12.60
N SER A 127 -6.43 8.13 -12.64
CA SER A 127 -7.28 8.94 -13.53
C SER A 127 -7.22 10.42 -13.15
N THR A 128 -7.28 10.75 -11.86
CA THR A 128 -7.16 12.13 -11.39
C THR A 128 -5.81 12.75 -11.75
N LEU A 129 -4.72 12.04 -11.58
CA LEU A 129 -3.39 12.55 -11.93
C LEU A 129 -3.22 12.68 -13.45
N ARG A 130 -3.67 11.72 -14.25
CA ARG A 130 -3.66 11.80 -15.71
C ARG A 130 -4.40 13.03 -16.20
N ASP A 131 -5.60 13.27 -15.69
CA ASP A 131 -6.46 14.38 -16.09
C ASP A 131 -5.88 15.75 -15.66
N ASN A 132 -4.89 15.73 -14.75
CA ASN A 132 -4.09 16.88 -14.35
C ASN A 132 -2.69 16.95 -14.99
N GLY A 133 -2.47 16.19 -16.07
CA GLY A 133 -1.30 16.28 -16.93
C GLY A 133 -0.11 15.38 -16.55
N TYR A 134 -0.29 14.43 -15.64
CA TYR A 134 0.72 13.43 -15.34
C TYR A 134 0.75 12.33 -16.40
N ALA A 135 1.94 11.83 -16.72
CA ALA A 135 2.10 10.53 -17.33
C ALA A 135 1.89 9.46 -16.25
N THR A 136 1.06 8.45 -16.51
CA THR A 136 0.64 7.48 -15.48
C THR A 136 0.97 6.05 -15.89
N GLY A 137 1.63 5.29 -15.00
CA GLY A 137 2.05 3.92 -15.28
C GLY A 137 1.81 2.97 -14.11
N HIS A 138 1.38 1.73 -14.41
CA HIS A 138 1.26 0.64 -13.43
C HIS A 138 2.13 -0.54 -13.83
N PHE A 139 2.98 -0.99 -12.92
CA PHE A 139 3.93 -2.07 -13.16
C PHE A 139 3.91 -3.07 -12.01
N GLY A 140 3.55 -4.32 -12.32
CA GLY A 140 3.47 -5.41 -11.35
C GLY A 140 2.06 -5.92 -11.09
N LYS A 141 1.83 -6.46 -9.89
CA LYS A 141 0.56 -7.09 -9.51
C LYS A 141 -0.63 -6.15 -9.61
N TRP A 142 -1.66 -6.57 -10.38
CA TRP A 142 -2.91 -5.83 -10.55
C TRP A 142 -3.96 -6.18 -9.50
N HIS A 143 -4.46 -7.38 -9.53
CA HIS A 143 -5.42 -8.01 -8.61
C HIS A 143 -6.70 -7.20 -8.32
N MET A 144 -7.16 -6.37 -9.26
CA MET A 144 -8.42 -5.63 -9.20
C MET A 144 -9.41 -6.06 -10.30
N GLY A 145 -9.19 -7.24 -10.88
CA GLY A 145 -10.08 -7.90 -11.82
C GLY A 145 -9.40 -8.56 -12.99
N GLY A 146 -10.00 -9.62 -13.48
CA GLY A 146 -9.53 -10.41 -14.62
C GLY A 146 -8.40 -11.36 -14.30
N GLY A 147 -8.24 -12.40 -15.07
CA GLY A 147 -7.05 -13.22 -15.04
C GLY A 147 -7.20 -14.66 -14.64
N ARG A 148 -8.24 -15.09 -13.98
CA ARG A 148 -8.47 -16.53 -13.71
C ARG A 148 -9.35 -17.19 -14.75
N ASP A 149 -10.52 -16.59 -15.04
CA ASP A 149 -11.53 -17.14 -15.93
C ASP A 149 -12.29 -16.06 -16.74
N LEU A 150 -11.95 -14.78 -16.56
CA LEU A 150 -12.58 -13.66 -17.24
C LEU A 150 -11.60 -12.88 -18.10
N GLY A 151 -11.69 -13.01 -19.41
CA GLY A 151 -10.82 -12.29 -20.36
C GLY A 151 -11.39 -10.95 -20.87
N ASN A 152 -12.67 -10.66 -20.60
CA ASN A 152 -13.37 -9.47 -21.09
C ASN A 152 -13.54 -8.36 -20.04
N VAL A 153 -12.79 -8.40 -18.94
CA VAL A 153 -12.79 -7.37 -17.92
C VAL A 153 -12.03 -6.11 -18.39
N PRO A 154 -12.26 -4.95 -17.76
CA PRO A 154 -11.53 -3.73 -18.09
C PRO A 154 -10.01 -3.87 -17.95
N LEU A 155 -9.28 -3.24 -18.84
CA LEU A 155 -7.82 -3.20 -18.78
C LEU A 155 -7.35 -2.21 -17.70
N PRO A 156 -6.15 -2.36 -17.12
CA PRO A 156 -5.57 -1.37 -16.22
C PRO A 156 -5.56 0.05 -16.78
N THR A 157 -5.45 0.18 -18.11
CA THR A 157 -5.50 1.48 -18.80
C THR A 157 -6.87 2.16 -18.72
N GLU A 158 -7.94 1.44 -18.47
CA GLU A 158 -9.29 2.01 -18.29
C GLU A 158 -9.48 2.67 -16.92
N TYR A 159 -8.53 2.44 -15.99
CA TYR A 159 -8.52 3.06 -14.67
C TYR A 159 -7.58 4.28 -14.58
N GLY A 160 -7.18 4.83 -15.71
CA GLY A 160 -6.38 6.06 -15.78
C GLY A 160 -4.88 5.86 -15.95
N PHE A 161 -4.38 4.64 -16.10
CA PHE A 161 -2.98 4.38 -16.43
C PHE A 161 -2.76 4.48 -17.94
N GLU A 162 -1.86 5.36 -18.40
CA GLU A 162 -1.49 5.45 -19.82
C GLU A 162 -0.68 4.22 -20.29
N LYS A 163 0.08 3.62 -19.38
CA LYS A 163 0.84 2.39 -19.60
C LYS A 163 0.67 1.42 -18.45
N SER A 164 0.55 0.13 -18.79
CA SER A 164 0.57 -0.93 -17.78
C SER A 164 1.39 -2.12 -18.27
N PHE A 165 2.04 -2.79 -17.34
CA PHE A 165 2.67 -4.09 -17.52
C PHE A 165 2.47 -4.89 -16.24
N VAL A 166 1.52 -5.81 -16.25
CA VAL A 166 0.95 -6.37 -15.04
C VAL A 166 1.26 -7.86 -14.87
N SER A 167 1.07 -8.34 -13.67
CA SER A 167 0.97 -9.75 -13.36
C SER A 167 -0.22 -10.01 -12.46
N PHE A 168 -0.50 -11.26 -12.22
CA PHE A 168 -1.49 -11.76 -11.29
C PHE A 168 -2.85 -11.05 -11.42
N GLU A 169 -3.73 -11.74 -12.13
CA GLU A 169 -5.14 -11.37 -12.32
C GLU A 169 -5.34 -10.01 -12.98
N GLY A 170 -4.62 -9.77 -14.04
CA GLY A 170 -4.86 -8.69 -14.97
C GLY A 170 -4.88 -9.20 -16.41
N VAL A 171 -5.54 -8.47 -17.29
CA VAL A 171 -5.46 -8.65 -18.75
C VAL A 171 -4.80 -7.41 -19.34
N GLY A 172 -4.23 -7.55 -20.52
CA GLY A 172 -3.38 -6.53 -21.15
C GLY A 172 -1.94 -7.01 -21.27
N ASP A 173 -1.00 -6.08 -21.44
CA ASP A 173 0.43 -6.41 -21.46
C ASP A 173 0.83 -6.96 -20.07
N ARG A 174 1.37 -8.18 -20.02
CA ARG A 174 1.62 -8.86 -18.75
C ARG A 174 2.84 -9.77 -18.73
N LEU A 175 3.36 -9.90 -17.51
CA LEU A 175 4.38 -10.87 -17.15
C LEU A 175 3.71 -12.11 -16.55
N LEU A 176 4.05 -13.28 -17.06
CA LEU A 176 3.61 -14.58 -16.54
C LEU A 176 4.83 -15.37 -16.09
N PHE A 177 4.64 -16.17 -15.04
CA PHE A 177 5.73 -16.92 -14.41
C PHE A 177 5.79 -18.33 -14.93
N LEU A 178 7.01 -18.78 -15.23
CA LEU A 178 7.27 -20.16 -15.61
C LEU A 178 6.87 -21.10 -14.46
N ASN A 179 6.34 -22.26 -14.83
CA ASN A 179 5.90 -23.29 -13.88
C ASN A 179 4.78 -22.87 -12.88
N ASP A 180 4.10 -21.74 -13.15
CA ASP A 180 2.98 -21.27 -12.34
C ASP A 180 1.63 -21.60 -12.98
N ASN A 181 0.73 -22.26 -12.21
CA ASN A 181 -0.56 -22.69 -12.70
C ASN A 181 -1.51 -21.52 -12.99
N LEU A 182 -1.43 -20.42 -12.22
CA LEU A 182 -2.27 -19.23 -12.46
C LEU A 182 -1.81 -18.49 -13.71
N SER A 183 -0.50 -18.41 -13.95
CA SER A 183 0.08 -17.88 -15.18
C SER A 183 -0.37 -18.68 -16.40
N ASN A 184 -0.36 -20.03 -16.30
CA ASN A 184 -0.85 -20.90 -17.35
C ASN A 184 -2.35 -20.71 -17.64
N GLN A 185 -3.17 -20.43 -16.64
CA GLN A 185 -4.58 -20.07 -16.82
C GLN A 185 -4.72 -18.70 -17.48
N SER A 186 -4.01 -17.70 -16.97
CA SER A 186 -4.03 -16.34 -17.51
C SER A 186 -3.56 -16.27 -18.96
N SER A 187 -2.60 -17.09 -19.37
CA SER A 187 -2.08 -17.08 -20.75
C SER A 187 -3.16 -17.37 -21.81
N LYS A 188 -4.22 -18.05 -21.42
CA LYS A 188 -5.37 -18.39 -22.29
C LYS A 188 -6.37 -17.25 -22.45
N LEU A 189 -6.21 -16.16 -21.70
CA LEU A 189 -7.09 -15.01 -21.72
C LEU A 189 -6.55 -13.97 -22.69
N GLY A 190 -7.07 -13.91 -23.84
CA GLY A 190 -6.60 -13.43 -25.12
C GLY A 190 -6.22 -11.97 -25.35
N ARG A 191 -6.03 -11.06 -24.33
CA ARG A 191 -5.69 -9.66 -24.63
C ARG A 191 -4.32 -9.26 -24.10
N GLY A 192 -3.54 -8.51 -24.93
CA GLY A 192 -2.25 -7.96 -24.57
C GLY A 192 -1.07 -8.87 -24.88
N LYS A 193 0.14 -8.27 -24.81
CA LYS A 193 1.41 -8.98 -25.00
C LYS A 193 1.79 -9.75 -23.76
N ILE A 194 2.21 -10.99 -23.93
CA ILE A 194 2.69 -11.86 -22.83
C ILE A 194 4.20 -11.95 -22.90
N VAL A 195 4.85 -11.77 -21.74
CA VAL A 195 6.26 -12.07 -21.50
C VAL A 195 6.30 -13.18 -20.45
N TRP A 196 7.12 -14.21 -20.67
CA TRP A 196 7.36 -15.27 -19.69
C TRP A 196 8.73 -15.08 -19.06
N ALA A 197 8.83 -15.21 -17.73
CA ALA A 197 10.08 -15.16 -16.99
C ALA A 197 10.02 -16.03 -15.73
N GLU A 198 11.16 -16.28 -15.13
CA GLU A 198 11.24 -16.82 -13.79
C GLU A 198 10.71 -15.79 -12.77
N LYS A 199 10.13 -16.26 -11.66
CA LYS A 199 9.51 -15.36 -10.68
C LYS A 199 10.53 -14.40 -10.06
N TYR A 200 11.75 -14.85 -9.77
CA TYR A 200 12.81 -14.01 -9.19
C TYR A 200 13.24 -12.84 -10.08
N GLU A 201 12.96 -12.90 -11.38
CA GLU A 201 13.26 -11.80 -12.29
C GLU A 201 12.18 -10.70 -12.28
N SER A 202 11.03 -10.95 -11.67
CA SER A 202 9.82 -10.11 -11.82
C SER A 202 10.04 -8.67 -11.38
N THR A 203 10.59 -8.45 -10.21
CA THR A 203 10.81 -7.09 -9.66
C THR A 203 11.78 -6.30 -10.53
N ARG A 204 12.87 -6.93 -11.02
CA ARG A 204 13.80 -6.32 -11.98
C ARG A 204 13.08 -5.89 -13.27
N ILE A 205 12.26 -6.77 -13.84
CA ILE A 205 11.55 -6.52 -15.11
C ILE A 205 10.52 -5.38 -14.94
N TYR A 206 9.82 -5.31 -13.81
CA TYR A 206 8.89 -4.20 -13.55
C TYR A 206 9.61 -2.86 -13.41
N ILE A 207 10.74 -2.84 -12.70
CA ILE A 207 11.56 -1.63 -12.56
C ILE A 207 12.12 -1.19 -13.92
N ASP A 208 12.62 -2.11 -14.75
CA ASP A 208 13.07 -1.79 -16.11
C ASP A 208 11.94 -1.19 -16.95
N SER A 209 10.74 -1.75 -16.84
CA SER A 209 9.54 -1.25 -17.53
C SER A 209 9.12 0.13 -17.04
N ALA A 210 9.18 0.37 -15.73
CA ALA A 210 8.87 1.67 -15.12
C ALA A 210 9.90 2.73 -15.54
N LEU A 211 11.19 2.41 -15.53
CA LEU A 211 12.26 3.32 -15.96
C LEU A 211 12.15 3.65 -17.46
N ALA A 212 11.87 2.64 -18.31
CA ALA A 212 11.61 2.86 -19.73
C ALA A 212 10.37 3.73 -19.99
N PHE A 213 9.35 3.64 -19.14
CA PHE A 213 8.18 4.52 -19.18
C PHE A 213 8.58 5.95 -18.78
N ILE A 214 9.33 6.13 -17.69
CA ILE A 214 9.83 7.42 -17.23
C ILE A 214 10.67 8.10 -18.31
N ASP A 215 11.52 7.38 -19.03
CA ASP A 215 12.35 7.91 -20.09
C ASP A 215 11.54 8.42 -21.31
N ARG A 216 10.31 7.93 -21.50
CA ARG A 216 9.41 8.30 -22.62
C ARG A 216 8.33 9.33 -22.28
N LYS A 217 8.22 9.76 -21.01
CA LYS A 217 7.16 10.68 -20.55
C LYS A 217 7.23 12.10 -21.15
N GLY A 218 8.34 12.47 -21.78
CA GLY A 218 8.63 13.84 -22.19
C GLY A 218 8.78 14.77 -20.99
N ASP A 219 8.25 15.98 -21.07
CA ASP A 219 8.34 17.00 -20.00
C ASP A 219 7.24 16.84 -18.91
N LYS A 220 6.37 15.83 -19.03
CA LYS A 220 5.30 15.62 -18.05
C LYS A 220 5.87 15.15 -16.71
N PRO A 221 5.30 15.56 -15.56
CA PRO A 221 5.49 14.83 -14.31
C PRO A 221 4.91 13.43 -14.45
N PHE A 222 5.38 12.47 -13.66
CA PHE A 222 4.88 11.10 -13.74
C PHE A 222 4.32 10.59 -12.42
N PHE A 223 3.38 9.68 -12.54
CA PHE A 223 2.90 8.81 -11.48
C PHE A 223 3.19 7.36 -11.86
N VAL A 224 3.95 6.67 -11.03
CA VAL A 224 4.25 5.24 -11.15
C VAL A 224 3.70 4.50 -9.95
N ASN A 225 2.79 3.56 -10.20
CA ASN A 225 2.34 2.58 -9.22
C ASN A 225 3.11 1.28 -9.46
N LEU A 226 4.16 1.05 -8.67
CA LEU A 226 5.04 -0.11 -8.75
C LEU A 226 4.61 -1.14 -7.71
N CYS A 227 4.14 -2.28 -8.17
CA CYS A 227 3.57 -3.35 -7.34
C CYS A 227 4.32 -4.67 -7.55
N PRO A 228 5.54 -4.83 -7.02
CA PRO A 228 6.27 -6.09 -7.11
C PRO A 228 5.44 -7.27 -6.58
N ASN A 229 5.70 -8.49 -7.09
CA ASN A 229 5.11 -9.71 -6.54
C ASN A 229 5.88 -10.26 -5.33
N ASP A 230 7.06 -9.73 -5.08
CA ASP A 230 7.85 -10.05 -3.91
C ASP A 230 7.31 -9.22 -2.72
N VAL A 231 7.21 -9.81 -1.56
CA VAL A 231 7.70 -11.13 -1.10
C VAL A 231 6.59 -12.21 -1.05
N HIS A 232 5.56 -12.16 -1.89
CA HIS A 232 4.45 -13.12 -1.89
C HIS A 232 4.94 -14.53 -2.25
N ASP A 233 4.36 -15.53 -1.61
CA ASP A 233 4.59 -16.96 -1.91
C ASP A 233 4.23 -17.37 -3.35
N PRO A 234 4.81 -18.46 -3.87
CA PRO A 234 5.95 -19.21 -3.31
C PRO A 234 7.25 -18.43 -3.45
N HIS A 235 8.14 -18.53 -2.46
CA HIS A 235 9.44 -17.89 -2.50
C HIS A 235 10.36 -18.70 -3.44
N LEU A 236 10.67 -18.13 -4.60
CA LEU A 236 11.50 -18.73 -5.65
C LEU A 236 12.67 -17.78 -5.96
N PRO A 237 13.69 -17.70 -5.09
CA PRO A 237 14.83 -16.81 -5.27
C PRO A 237 15.77 -17.29 -6.37
N ASP A 238 16.63 -16.39 -6.86
CA ASP A 238 17.85 -16.79 -7.59
C ASP A 238 18.74 -17.66 -6.68
N SER A 239 19.29 -18.74 -7.25
CA SER A 239 20.11 -19.69 -6.49
C SER A 239 21.37 -19.05 -5.89
N LYS A 240 21.97 -18.07 -6.58
CA LYS A 240 23.17 -17.37 -6.08
C LYS A 240 22.85 -16.50 -4.88
N VAL A 241 21.69 -15.84 -4.87
CA VAL A 241 21.24 -15.03 -3.72
C VAL A 241 20.85 -15.96 -2.57
N LEU A 242 20.23 -17.12 -2.85
CA LEU A 242 19.88 -18.10 -1.84
C LEU A 242 21.11 -18.62 -1.06
N GLU A 243 22.25 -18.81 -1.72
CA GLU A 243 23.49 -19.29 -1.10
C GLU A 243 23.95 -18.40 0.07
N GLU A 244 23.65 -17.11 0.06
CA GLU A 244 23.99 -16.17 1.15
C GLU A 244 23.26 -16.49 2.46
N PHE A 245 22.11 -17.17 2.40
CA PHE A 245 21.22 -17.40 3.53
C PHE A 245 21.18 -18.86 4.03
N VAL A 246 21.85 -19.77 3.35
CA VAL A 246 21.86 -21.22 3.73
C VAL A 246 22.43 -21.44 5.12
N SER A 247 23.39 -20.63 5.55
CA SER A 247 24.00 -20.75 6.89
C SER A 247 23.33 -19.89 7.96
N LEU A 248 22.40 -18.98 7.58
CA LEU A 248 21.79 -18.04 8.52
C LEU A 248 20.70 -18.70 9.37
N THR A 249 19.95 -19.61 8.79
CA THR A 249 18.89 -20.37 9.46
C THR A 249 18.79 -21.78 8.90
N ASN A 250 18.35 -22.73 9.74
CA ASN A 250 18.05 -24.08 9.28
C ASN A 250 16.67 -24.22 8.64
N ASN A 251 15.85 -23.16 8.65
CA ASN A 251 14.52 -23.14 8.05
C ASN A 251 14.62 -22.78 6.55
N PRO A 252 14.45 -23.73 5.61
CA PRO A 252 14.61 -23.47 4.18
C PRO A 252 13.55 -22.50 3.62
N TRP A 253 12.45 -22.27 4.31
CA TRP A 253 11.48 -21.26 3.89
C TRP A 253 11.95 -19.86 4.26
N GLU A 254 12.56 -19.68 5.44
CA GLU A 254 13.21 -18.43 5.83
C GLU A 254 14.39 -18.11 4.92
N GLN A 255 15.25 -19.11 4.62
CA GLN A 255 16.35 -18.93 3.67
C GLN A 255 15.85 -18.35 2.33
N LYS A 256 14.79 -18.95 1.77
CA LYS A 256 14.19 -18.47 0.51
C LYS A 256 13.53 -17.09 0.64
N PHE A 257 12.86 -16.85 1.75
CA PHE A 257 12.23 -15.57 2.04
C PHE A 257 13.28 -14.45 2.13
N PHE A 258 14.35 -14.67 2.88
CA PHE A 258 15.45 -13.70 3.02
C PHE A 258 16.14 -13.44 1.69
N ALA A 259 16.34 -14.45 0.88
CA ALA A 259 16.91 -14.29 -0.46
C ALA A 259 15.99 -13.42 -1.38
N VAL A 260 14.68 -13.66 -1.35
CA VAL A 260 13.71 -12.83 -2.10
C VAL A 260 13.68 -11.39 -1.58
N LEU A 261 13.70 -11.20 -0.26
CA LEU A 261 13.70 -9.87 0.37
C LEU A 261 15.01 -9.11 0.07
N ARG A 262 16.16 -9.79 0.06
CA ARG A 262 17.45 -9.21 -0.33
C ARG A 262 17.42 -8.72 -1.78
N ASP A 263 16.89 -9.52 -2.69
CA ASP A 263 16.80 -9.10 -4.10
C ASP A 263 15.83 -7.92 -4.25
N LEU A 264 14.69 -7.94 -3.58
CA LEU A 264 13.76 -6.82 -3.54
C LEU A 264 14.44 -5.53 -3.06
N ASP A 265 15.20 -5.58 -1.96
CA ASP A 265 15.96 -4.44 -1.44
C ASP A 265 16.96 -3.91 -2.47
N ASN A 266 17.73 -4.80 -3.10
CA ASN A 266 18.67 -4.45 -4.17
C ASN A 266 17.98 -3.77 -5.35
N GLN A 267 16.81 -4.26 -5.77
CA GLN A 267 16.07 -3.69 -6.88
C GLN A 267 15.48 -2.31 -6.52
N ILE A 268 15.06 -2.10 -5.28
CA ILE A 268 14.63 -0.77 -4.80
C ILE A 268 15.80 0.19 -4.81
N GLY A 269 16.98 -0.21 -4.34
CA GLY A 269 18.21 0.59 -4.46
C GLY A 269 18.49 0.99 -5.90
N ARG A 270 18.39 0.05 -6.83
CA ARG A 270 18.58 0.31 -8.27
C ARG A 270 17.57 1.32 -8.83
N LEU A 271 16.31 1.27 -8.39
CA LEU A 271 15.29 2.26 -8.77
C LEU A 271 15.68 3.66 -8.28
N ILE A 272 16.02 3.79 -7.00
CA ILE A 272 16.41 5.08 -6.38
C ILE A 272 17.65 5.67 -7.08
N ASP A 273 18.68 4.86 -7.30
CA ASP A 273 19.89 5.25 -8.02
C ASP A 273 19.59 5.70 -9.44
N SER A 274 18.66 5.00 -10.10
CA SER A 274 18.26 5.33 -11.48
C SER A 274 17.51 6.65 -11.56
N LEU A 275 16.67 6.96 -10.58
CA LEU A 275 16.01 8.27 -10.45
C LEU A 275 17.03 9.38 -10.17
N ASN A 276 17.99 9.12 -9.29
CA ASN A 276 19.06 10.06 -8.96
C ASN A 276 19.94 10.38 -10.18
N LYS A 277 20.38 9.36 -10.92
CA LYS A 277 21.18 9.53 -12.15
C LYS A 277 20.46 10.34 -13.24
N ARG A 278 19.12 10.35 -13.22
CA ARG A 278 18.28 11.15 -14.12
C ARG A 278 18.01 12.57 -13.59
N GLY A 279 18.51 12.93 -12.40
CA GLY A 279 18.22 14.22 -11.75
C GLY A 279 16.76 14.38 -11.36
N LEU A 280 16.05 13.28 -11.11
CA LEU A 280 14.61 13.28 -10.80
C LEU A 280 14.32 13.11 -9.30
N LEU A 281 15.29 12.62 -8.52
CA LEU A 281 15.06 12.17 -7.14
C LEU A 281 14.58 13.30 -6.22
N ASP A 282 15.19 14.48 -6.30
CA ASP A 282 14.86 15.63 -5.44
C ASP A 282 13.41 16.10 -5.59
N ASN A 283 12.83 15.93 -6.80
CA ASN A 283 11.46 16.30 -7.11
C ASN A 283 10.55 15.08 -7.31
N THR A 284 10.82 14.00 -6.60
CA THR A 284 10.00 12.78 -6.62
C THR A 284 9.55 12.41 -5.21
N ILE A 285 8.24 12.29 -5.03
CA ILE A 285 7.63 11.70 -3.84
C ILE A 285 7.71 10.19 -4.00
N ILE A 286 8.40 9.51 -3.08
CA ILE A 286 8.52 8.06 -3.05
C ILE A 286 7.84 7.53 -1.81
N ILE A 287 6.88 6.64 -1.98
CA ILE A 287 6.14 5.96 -0.92
C ILE A 287 6.46 4.47 -1.01
N PHE A 288 6.82 3.87 0.12
CA PHE A 288 7.05 2.45 0.28
C PHE A 288 6.15 1.88 1.37
N THR A 289 5.39 0.83 1.05
CA THR A 289 4.53 0.12 2.01
C THR A 289 4.11 -1.24 1.44
N SER A 290 3.31 -2.02 2.21
CA SER A 290 2.78 -3.34 1.83
C SER A 290 1.25 -3.32 1.72
N ASP A 291 0.67 -4.31 1.03
CA ASP A 291 -0.78 -4.42 0.84
C ASP A 291 -1.49 -5.21 1.94
N ASN A 292 -0.80 -6.05 2.67
CA ASN A 292 -1.26 -6.76 3.86
C ASN A 292 -0.10 -7.48 4.56
N GLY A 293 -0.34 -8.00 5.76
CA GLY A 293 0.65 -8.78 6.49
C GLY A 293 1.03 -10.10 5.82
N PRO A 294 2.07 -10.77 6.32
CA PRO A 294 2.63 -11.97 5.69
C PRO A 294 1.66 -13.14 5.75
N THR A 295 1.72 -14.02 4.76
CA THR A 295 0.85 -15.20 4.70
C THR A 295 1.35 -16.35 5.58
N ASP A 296 0.42 -17.21 5.98
CA ASP A 296 0.68 -18.51 6.62
C ASP A 296 0.02 -19.65 5.85
N TRP A 297 -0.19 -19.49 4.55
CA TRP A 297 -0.93 -20.46 3.77
C TRP A 297 -0.16 -21.78 3.61
N GLY A 298 -0.59 -22.80 4.36
CA GLY A 298 0.08 -24.10 4.46
C GLY A 298 0.31 -24.86 3.16
N LYS A 299 -0.38 -24.50 2.06
CA LYS A 299 -0.11 -25.08 0.74
C LYS A 299 1.31 -24.76 0.24
N TYR A 300 1.86 -23.61 0.61
CA TYR A 300 3.22 -23.20 0.25
C TYR A 300 4.27 -23.76 1.21
N TYR A 301 3.85 -24.11 2.43
CA TYR A 301 4.69 -24.60 3.52
C TYR A 301 4.32 -26.06 3.84
N ASN A 302 4.41 -26.96 2.84
CA ASN A 302 4.05 -28.36 3.01
C ASN A 302 5.08 -29.08 3.88
N ILE A 303 4.66 -29.46 5.10
CA ILE A 303 5.48 -30.19 6.08
C ILE A 303 5.93 -31.57 5.54
N ASP A 304 5.13 -32.21 4.68
CA ASP A 304 5.44 -33.54 4.14
C ASP A 304 6.70 -33.55 3.25
N ASN A 305 7.08 -32.38 2.72
CA ASN A 305 8.28 -32.18 1.90
C ASN A 305 9.47 -31.65 2.71
N TYR A 306 9.34 -31.55 4.03
CA TYR A 306 10.39 -31.02 4.89
C TYR A 306 11.48 -32.05 5.16
N PRO A 307 12.76 -31.64 5.22
CA PRO A 307 13.82 -32.56 5.65
C PRO A 307 13.50 -33.12 7.03
N LYS A 308 13.48 -34.45 7.18
CA LYS A 308 13.16 -35.14 8.45
C LYS A 308 14.09 -34.78 9.63
N ALA A 309 15.09 -33.97 9.40
CA ALA A 309 16.07 -33.53 10.39
C ALA A 309 15.69 -32.29 11.18
N TYR A 310 14.55 -31.63 10.88
CA TYR A 310 14.14 -30.44 11.60
C TYR A 310 13.20 -30.77 12.75
N GLU A 311 13.68 -30.68 13.97
CA GLU A 311 12.91 -30.96 15.19
C GLU A 311 12.25 -29.71 15.81
N GLY A 312 12.29 -28.52 15.12
CA GLY A 312 11.75 -27.25 15.61
C GLY A 312 10.29 -27.01 15.25
N GLU A 313 9.65 -26.07 15.93
CA GLU A 313 8.36 -25.51 15.47
C GLU A 313 8.58 -24.70 14.18
N LEU A 314 7.91 -25.10 13.11
CA LEU A 314 7.99 -24.43 11.81
C LEU A 314 6.99 -23.29 11.76
N TYR A 315 7.50 -22.09 11.62
CA TYR A 315 6.69 -20.92 11.36
C TYR A 315 6.84 -20.52 9.89
N PRO A 316 5.74 -20.13 9.24
CA PRO A 316 5.83 -19.44 7.95
C PRO A 316 6.70 -18.19 8.11
N PRO A 317 7.58 -17.88 7.13
CA PRO A 317 8.41 -16.69 7.18
C PRO A 317 7.56 -15.40 7.17
N GLY A 318 8.20 -14.29 7.41
CA GLY A 318 7.58 -12.98 7.54
C GLY A 318 7.34 -12.61 9.00
N PHE A 319 7.87 -11.45 9.38
CA PHE A 319 7.85 -10.92 10.74
C PHE A 319 6.86 -9.76 10.86
N THR A 320 5.91 -9.88 11.77
CA THR A 320 4.87 -8.86 11.99
C THR A 320 5.27 -7.76 12.97
N GLY A 321 6.55 -7.70 13.40
CA GLY A 321 7.00 -6.73 14.39
C GLY A 321 6.45 -6.99 15.80
N GLY A 322 6.08 -8.23 16.11
CA GLY A 322 5.47 -8.60 17.38
C GLY A 322 3.96 -8.37 17.46
N PHE A 323 3.34 -7.85 16.41
CA PHE A 323 1.89 -7.72 16.31
C PHE A 323 1.20 -9.05 16.09
N PHE A 324 0.04 -9.23 16.73
CA PHE A 324 -0.75 -10.45 16.60
C PHE A 324 -1.44 -10.53 15.22
N GLY A 325 -1.63 -11.75 14.75
CA GLY A 325 -2.27 -12.00 13.46
C GLY A 325 -1.31 -11.88 12.27
N ARG A 326 -1.82 -12.20 11.09
CA ARG A 326 -1.14 -12.20 9.79
C ARG A 326 -2.18 -11.92 8.69
N LYS A 327 -1.82 -12.06 7.42
CA LYS A 327 -2.77 -12.05 6.29
C LYS A 327 -4.07 -12.79 6.67
N TRP A 328 -5.23 -12.35 6.20
CA TRP A 328 -6.58 -12.86 6.46
C TRP A 328 -7.17 -12.47 7.82
N SER A 329 -6.46 -11.73 8.66
CA SER A 329 -6.97 -11.31 9.97
C SER A 329 -6.97 -9.80 10.15
N LEU A 330 -7.96 -9.27 10.88
CA LEU A 330 -8.06 -7.86 11.23
C LEU A 330 -7.27 -7.46 12.48
N TYR A 331 -6.44 -8.37 13.00
CA TYR A 331 -5.45 -8.03 14.02
C TYR A 331 -4.34 -7.16 13.41
N GLU A 332 -3.59 -6.48 14.27
CA GLU A 332 -2.54 -5.54 13.86
C GLU A 332 -1.57 -6.16 12.84
N GLY A 333 -1.11 -7.39 13.06
CA GLY A 333 -0.17 -8.07 12.15
C GLY A 333 -0.71 -8.36 10.74
N GLY A 334 -2.04 -8.29 10.56
CA GLY A 334 -2.66 -8.43 9.23
C GLY A 334 -2.88 -7.12 8.48
N ILE A 335 -3.01 -5.99 9.20
CA ILE A 335 -3.43 -4.71 8.62
C ILE A 335 -2.50 -3.53 8.91
N ARG A 336 -1.62 -3.60 9.91
CA ARG A 336 -0.63 -2.56 10.21
C ARG A 336 0.67 -2.85 9.47
N MET A 337 1.04 -1.95 8.56
CA MET A 337 2.13 -2.16 7.61
C MET A 337 3.26 -1.17 7.82
N PRO A 338 4.50 -1.50 7.40
CA PRO A 338 5.56 -0.52 7.37
C PRO A 338 5.22 0.57 6.36
N PHE A 339 5.52 1.83 6.69
CA PHE A 339 5.30 2.94 5.79
C PHE A 339 6.47 3.92 5.85
N ILE A 340 7.04 4.18 4.69
CA ILE A 340 8.12 5.14 4.50
C ILE A 340 7.70 6.10 3.39
N MET A 341 7.96 7.39 3.60
CA MET A 341 7.80 8.40 2.58
C MET A 341 9.04 9.28 2.49
N ARG A 342 9.54 9.45 1.28
CA ARG A 342 10.68 10.30 0.97
C ARG A 342 10.31 11.37 -0.06
N TRP A 343 10.72 12.59 0.20
CA TRP A 343 10.69 13.70 -0.76
C TRP A 343 11.79 14.69 -0.35
N ASP A 344 12.95 14.59 -0.98
CA ASP A 344 14.19 15.23 -0.54
C ASP A 344 14.06 16.74 -0.38
N SER A 345 13.23 17.41 -1.19
CA SER A 345 13.03 18.86 -1.12
C SER A 345 12.05 19.33 -0.04
N LYS A 346 11.26 18.43 0.61
CA LYS A 346 10.14 18.84 1.48
C LYS A 346 10.03 18.08 2.78
N ILE A 347 10.37 16.78 2.81
CA ILE A 347 10.17 15.93 3.99
C ILE A 347 11.44 15.95 4.85
N PRO A 348 11.31 16.17 6.17
CA PRO A 348 12.45 16.08 7.08
C PRO A 348 13.09 14.68 7.06
N LYS A 349 14.41 14.61 6.93
CA LYS A 349 15.16 13.36 6.97
C LYS A 349 15.14 12.72 8.36
N SER A 350 15.27 11.40 8.41
CA SER A 350 15.35 10.60 9.65
C SER A 350 14.22 10.89 10.64
N SER A 351 13.03 11.26 10.14
CA SER A 351 11.89 11.58 10.98
C SER A 351 10.95 10.39 11.16
N MET A 352 10.15 10.45 12.22
CA MET A 352 9.19 9.42 12.56
C MET A 352 7.90 10.05 13.10
N ASP A 353 6.75 9.61 12.58
CA ASP A 353 5.43 9.92 13.13
C ASP A 353 4.82 8.67 13.75
N SER A 354 4.65 8.70 15.07
CA SER A 354 3.99 7.65 15.88
C SER A 354 2.60 8.07 16.37
N THR A 355 2.14 9.25 15.98
CA THR A 355 0.87 9.85 16.43
C THR A 355 -0.24 9.70 15.40
N SER A 356 0.08 10.03 14.15
CA SER A 356 -0.91 10.04 13.08
C SER A 356 -1.31 8.62 12.69
N ILE A 357 -2.61 8.33 12.72
CA ILE A 357 -3.16 7.12 12.11
C ILE A 357 -3.40 7.44 10.63
N VAL A 358 -2.69 6.75 9.76
CA VAL A 358 -2.77 6.90 8.30
C VAL A 358 -3.26 5.60 7.69
N THR A 359 -4.12 5.69 6.69
CA THR A 359 -4.59 4.50 5.95
C THR A 359 -4.24 4.57 4.47
N ALA A 360 -4.28 3.42 3.79
CA ALA A 360 -3.99 3.37 2.35
C ALA A 360 -4.95 4.26 1.53
N MET A 361 -6.21 4.38 1.94
CA MET A 361 -7.17 5.27 1.27
C MET A 361 -6.87 6.77 1.48
N ASP A 362 -6.13 7.14 2.54
CA ASP A 362 -5.73 8.53 2.78
C ASP A 362 -4.65 9.00 1.79
N LEU A 363 -3.97 8.08 1.11
CA LEU A 363 -2.90 8.43 0.17
C LEU A 363 -3.43 9.21 -1.03
N PHE A 364 -4.62 8.88 -1.54
CA PHE A 364 -5.18 9.58 -2.68
C PHE A 364 -5.39 11.09 -2.39
N PRO A 365 -6.23 11.51 -1.41
CA PRO A 365 -6.41 12.92 -1.12
C PRO A 365 -5.12 13.61 -0.70
N SER A 366 -4.27 12.93 0.07
CA SER A 366 -3.02 13.51 0.58
C SER A 366 -1.99 13.79 -0.51
N ILE A 367 -1.81 12.87 -1.45
CA ILE A 367 -0.92 13.06 -2.59
C ILE A 367 -1.43 14.23 -3.44
N CYS A 368 -2.72 14.27 -3.74
CA CYS A 368 -3.31 15.38 -4.50
C CYS A 368 -3.07 16.74 -3.79
N SER A 369 -3.26 16.80 -2.47
CA SER A 369 -2.97 18.03 -1.70
C SER A 369 -1.49 18.41 -1.73
N LEU A 370 -0.57 17.45 -1.58
CA LEU A 370 0.88 17.70 -1.63
C LEU A 370 1.34 18.29 -2.96
N ILE A 371 0.69 17.88 -4.06
CA ILE A 371 1.05 18.33 -5.42
C ILE A 371 0.15 19.44 -5.97
N GLY A 372 -0.78 19.97 -5.14
CA GLY A 372 -1.65 21.07 -5.49
C GLY A 372 -2.72 20.73 -6.53
N ILE A 373 -3.28 19.52 -6.48
CA ILE A 373 -4.35 19.05 -7.37
C ILE A 373 -5.62 18.83 -6.56
N GLU A 374 -6.75 19.24 -7.11
CA GLU A 374 -8.06 18.95 -6.54
C GLU A 374 -8.40 17.46 -6.69
N TYR A 375 -9.09 16.91 -5.71
CA TYR A 375 -9.54 15.52 -5.70
C TYR A 375 -11.05 15.41 -5.45
N PRO A 376 -11.68 14.27 -5.80
CA PRO A 376 -13.11 14.06 -5.59
C PRO A 376 -13.51 14.21 -4.12
N LYS A 377 -14.62 14.89 -3.84
CA LYS A 377 -15.09 15.15 -2.46
C LYS A 377 -15.72 13.94 -1.78
N ASN A 378 -16.03 12.90 -2.53
CA ASN A 378 -16.70 11.67 -2.06
C ASN A 378 -15.72 10.54 -1.68
N LEU A 379 -14.47 10.88 -1.36
CA LEU A 379 -13.52 9.92 -0.82
C LEU A 379 -13.82 9.63 0.67
N ASP A 380 -13.50 8.42 1.13
CA ASP A 380 -13.47 8.07 2.55
C ASP A 380 -12.13 8.43 3.18
N GLY A 381 -11.08 8.45 2.38
CA GLY A 381 -9.73 8.85 2.78
C GLY A 381 -9.68 10.33 3.18
N ILE A 382 -8.85 10.62 4.15
CA ILE A 382 -8.67 11.95 4.74
C ILE A 382 -7.30 12.50 4.32
N ASP A 383 -7.25 13.79 3.99
CA ASP A 383 -5.98 14.46 3.69
C ASP A 383 -5.04 14.47 4.91
N LYS A 384 -3.93 13.77 4.78
CA LYS A 384 -2.83 13.65 5.74
C LYS A 384 -1.56 14.38 5.28
N SER A 385 -1.64 15.22 4.29
CA SER A 385 -0.48 15.91 3.70
C SER A 385 0.41 16.62 4.72
N LYS A 386 -0.18 17.20 5.76
CA LYS A 386 0.56 17.84 6.85
C LYS A 386 1.41 16.83 7.64
N SER A 387 0.88 15.63 7.95
CA SER A 387 1.65 14.63 8.67
C SER A 387 2.80 14.11 7.80
N PHE A 388 2.62 13.99 6.50
CA PHE A 388 3.68 13.63 5.57
C PHE A 388 4.81 14.68 5.51
N LEU A 389 4.49 15.92 5.80
CA LEU A 389 5.48 17.01 5.92
C LEU A 389 6.05 17.16 7.35
N GLY A 390 5.82 16.18 8.22
CA GLY A 390 6.38 16.14 9.58
C GLY A 390 5.55 16.86 10.65
N VAL A 391 4.29 17.20 10.39
CA VAL A 391 3.37 17.79 11.38
C VAL A 391 2.31 16.76 11.77
N PRO A 392 2.44 16.04 12.89
CA PRO A 392 1.52 14.98 13.29
C PRO A 392 0.05 15.44 13.37
N ILE A 393 -0.86 14.56 12.99
CA ILE A 393 -2.31 14.81 12.98
C ILE A 393 -3.01 13.77 13.87
N VAL A 394 -3.67 14.22 14.92
CA VAL A 394 -4.58 13.35 15.71
C VAL A 394 -5.84 13.09 14.89
N ASN A 395 -6.21 11.83 14.73
CA ASN A 395 -7.42 11.45 14.01
C ASN A 395 -8.67 11.88 14.75
N LYS A 396 -9.59 12.52 14.03
CA LYS A 396 -10.91 12.93 14.55
C LYS A 396 -12.00 11.87 14.34
N PHE A 397 -11.76 10.97 13.40
CA PHE A 397 -12.71 9.94 12.98
C PHE A 397 -12.08 8.56 13.14
N PRO A 398 -12.88 7.57 13.52
CA PRO A 398 -12.41 6.19 13.60
C PRO A 398 -12.13 5.62 12.20
N VAL A 399 -11.27 4.60 12.16
CA VAL A 399 -11.02 3.78 10.97
C VAL A 399 -11.75 2.46 11.14
N MET A 400 -12.38 1.98 10.07
CA MET A 400 -13.15 0.74 10.06
C MET A 400 -12.62 -0.25 9.04
N TRP A 401 -12.86 -1.53 9.31
CA TRP A 401 -12.52 -2.64 8.42
C TRP A 401 -13.65 -3.66 8.39
N GLU A 402 -13.83 -4.25 7.22
CA GLU A 402 -14.57 -5.50 7.06
C GLU A 402 -13.74 -6.46 6.23
N TYR A 403 -13.60 -7.67 6.72
CA TYR A 403 -13.03 -8.77 5.96
C TYR A 403 -13.87 -10.03 6.16
N SER A 404 -14.36 -10.58 5.07
CA SER A 404 -15.07 -11.86 5.10
C SER A 404 -14.87 -12.60 3.80
N SER A 405 -14.47 -13.86 3.87
CA SER A 405 -14.52 -14.76 2.72
C SER A 405 -15.92 -15.35 2.52
N ASN A 406 -16.84 -15.11 3.46
CA ASN A 406 -18.23 -15.59 3.44
C ASN A 406 -19.14 -14.48 4.02
N PRO A 407 -19.76 -13.64 3.18
CA PRO A 407 -20.68 -12.61 3.67
C PRO A 407 -21.88 -13.26 4.38
N GLY A 408 -22.16 -12.78 5.58
CA GLY A 408 -23.25 -13.28 6.44
C GLY A 408 -22.90 -14.51 7.28
N GLY A 409 -21.69 -15.05 7.19
CA GLY A 409 -21.20 -16.07 8.10
C GLY A 409 -20.50 -15.45 9.29
N SER A 410 -20.93 -15.72 10.52
CA SER A 410 -20.17 -15.39 11.72
C SER A 410 -18.91 -16.21 11.79
N ILE A 411 -17.80 -15.55 12.10
CA ILE A 411 -16.54 -16.21 12.41
C ILE A 411 -16.57 -16.49 13.91
N LYS A 412 -16.57 -17.77 14.27
CA LYS A 412 -16.35 -18.11 15.69
C LYS A 412 -14.88 -17.78 16.01
N PRO A 413 -14.59 -16.95 17.03
CA PRO A 413 -13.24 -16.79 17.52
C PRO A 413 -12.64 -18.16 17.81
N GLY A 414 -11.46 -18.46 17.29
CA GLY A 414 -10.86 -19.78 17.40
C GLY A 414 -11.44 -20.88 16.47
N GLY A 415 -12.44 -20.56 15.65
CA GLY A 415 -12.98 -21.47 14.63
C GLY A 415 -12.00 -21.70 13.50
N SER A 416 -11.81 -22.96 13.07
CA SER A 416 -10.94 -23.28 11.94
C SER A 416 -11.58 -22.77 10.65
N TRP A 417 -11.11 -21.66 10.12
CA TRP A 417 -11.26 -21.38 8.72
C TRP A 417 -10.43 -22.42 7.96
N ASN A 418 -11.09 -23.25 7.17
CA ASN A 418 -10.41 -23.96 6.10
C ASN A 418 -10.04 -22.96 4.98
N ILE A 419 -9.14 -22.05 5.28
CA ILE A 419 -8.38 -21.35 4.27
C ILE A 419 -7.25 -22.32 3.93
N GLY A 420 -7.56 -23.26 3.02
CA GLY A 420 -6.63 -24.18 2.40
C GLY A 420 -5.49 -24.67 3.28
N GLY A 421 -5.77 -25.59 4.21
CA GLY A 421 -4.73 -26.39 4.86
C GLY A 421 -3.67 -25.58 5.60
N SER A 422 -4.08 -24.71 6.54
CA SER A 422 -3.14 -24.06 7.44
C SER A 422 -2.28 -25.10 8.15
N LEU A 423 -0.97 -24.89 8.17
CA LEU A 423 -0.12 -25.45 9.21
C LEU A 423 -0.75 -25.04 10.53
N LYS A 424 -1.38 -25.97 11.22
CA LYS A 424 -1.91 -25.71 12.55
C LYS A 424 -0.69 -25.61 13.48
N PRO A 425 -0.27 -24.43 13.86
CA PRO A 425 0.41 -24.33 15.14
C PRO A 425 -0.64 -24.79 16.15
N LYS A 426 -0.34 -25.75 16.95
CA LYS A 426 -1.29 -26.45 17.84
C LYS A 426 -2.11 -25.50 18.74
N ASN A 427 -1.83 -24.19 18.78
CA ASN A 427 -2.45 -23.21 19.68
C ASN A 427 -2.58 -21.78 19.15
N ARG A 428 -2.46 -21.50 17.84
CA ARG A 428 -2.63 -20.11 17.33
C ARG A 428 -3.66 -20.05 16.22
N SER A 429 -4.83 -19.55 16.56
CA SER A 429 -5.85 -19.15 15.59
C SER A 429 -5.63 -17.69 15.27
N PHE A 430 -5.12 -17.37 14.08
CA PHE A 430 -5.05 -16.00 13.57
C PHE A 430 -6.39 -15.50 13.03
N HIS A 431 -7.48 -16.18 13.34
CA HIS A 431 -8.82 -15.78 12.91
C HIS A 431 -9.32 -14.65 13.77
N SER A 432 -9.61 -13.53 13.14
CA SER A 432 -10.28 -12.40 13.78
C SER A 432 -11.78 -12.43 13.50
N PRO A 433 -12.60 -11.78 14.30
CA PRO A 433 -13.92 -11.33 13.87
C PRO A 433 -13.86 -10.56 12.56
N ASN A 434 -14.97 -10.48 11.82
CA ASN A 434 -15.00 -9.96 10.47
C ASN A 434 -15.18 -8.44 10.34
N LEU A 435 -15.39 -7.74 11.43
CA LEU A 435 -15.40 -6.28 11.54
C LEU A 435 -14.33 -5.82 12.53
N ALA A 436 -13.74 -4.67 12.27
CA ALA A 436 -12.90 -3.96 13.22
C ALA A 436 -13.15 -2.45 13.14
N ILE A 437 -12.95 -1.77 14.26
CA ILE A 437 -12.95 -0.32 14.37
C ILE A 437 -11.79 0.10 15.28
N ARG A 438 -11.01 1.10 14.84
CA ARG A 438 -10.03 1.78 15.68
C ARG A 438 -10.43 3.24 15.87
N ASN A 439 -10.55 3.66 17.13
CA ASN A 439 -10.80 5.04 17.53
C ASN A 439 -9.75 5.47 18.55
N GLY A 440 -8.77 6.26 18.13
CA GLY A 440 -7.61 6.58 18.95
C GLY A 440 -6.82 5.32 19.32
N ASP A 441 -6.66 5.08 20.62
CA ASP A 441 -5.93 3.93 21.15
C ASP A 441 -6.78 2.65 21.26
N TRP A 442 -8.09 2.77 21.13
CA TRP A 442 -9.01 1.65 21.28
C TRP A 442 -9.30 0.97 19.95
N LYS A 443 -9.24 -0.35 19.95
CA LYS A 443 -9.62 -1.19 18.82
C LYS A 443 -10.59 -2.28 19.26
N LEU A 444 -11.76 -2.31 18.63
CA LEU A 444 -12.76 -3.35 18.80
C LEU A 444 -12.80 -4.23 17.55
N LEU A 445 -12.75 -5.55 17.76
CA LEU A 445 -13.10 -6.55 16.76
C LEU A 445 -14.42 -7.19 17.14
N ILE A 446 -15.32 -7.40 16.17
CA ILE A 446 -16.64 -7.99 16.39
C ILE A 446 -17.15 -8.65 15.11
N ASN A 447 -17.95 -9.70 15.22
CA ASN A 447 -18.62 -10.29 14.07
C ASN A 447 -19.84 -9.47 13.63
N THR A 448 -20.24 -9.61 12.37
CA THR A 448 -21.45 -8.95 11.83
C THR A 448 -22.74 -9.40 12.51
N ASP A 449 -22.76 -10.57 13.18
CA ASP A 449 -23.85 -11.04 14.02
C ASP A 449 -23.76 -10.56 15.47
N LEU A 450 -22.86 -9.63 15.75
CA LEU A 450 -22.62 -9.01 17.05
C LEU A 450 -22.04 -9.95 18.12
N THR A 451 -21.42 -11.06 17.71
CA THR A 451 -20.74 -11.99 18.60
C THR A 451 -19.21 -11.80 18.54
N GLY A 452 -18.49 -12.34 19.52
CA GLY A 452 -17.04 -12.41 19.49
C GLY A 452 -16.36 -11.06 19.70
N GLU A 453 -16.88 -10.26 20.61
CA GLU A 453 -16.30 -8.95 20.99
C GLU A 453 -14.90 -9.12 21.57
N MET A 454 -13.95 -8.39 21.00
CA MET A 454 -12.56 -8.31 21.46
C MET A 454 -12.12 -6.85 21.45
N LEU A 455 -11.85 -6.29 22.63
CA LEU A 455 -11.42 -4.91 22.79
C LEU A 455 -9.98 -4.83 23.26
N TYR A 456 -9.19 -4.02 22.60
CA TYR A 456 -7.78 -3.80 22.92
C TYR A 456 -7.46 -2.32 23.06
N ASN A 457 -6.54 -2.00 23.99
CA ASN A 457 -5.93 -0.69 24.07
C ASN A 457 -4.53 -0.77 23.42
N LEU A 458 -4.40 -0.31 22.20
CA LEU A 458 -3.19 -0.46 21.40
C LEU A 458 -1.98 0.37 21.89
N ASN A 459 -2.21 1.37 22.74
CA ASN A 459 -1.13 2.12 23.37
C ASN A 459 -0.42 1.27 24.45
N ASN A 460 -1.17 0.49 25.20
CA ASN A 460 -0.66 -0.34 26.31
C ASN A 460 -0.39 -1.79 25.86
N ASP A 461 -1.13 -2.27 24.87
CA ASP A 461 -1.09 -3.64 24.36
C ASP A 461 -1.14 -3.64 22.82
N PRO A 462 -0.08 -3.19 22.16
CA PRO A 462 -0.03 -3.18 20.67
C PRO A 462 -0.04 -4.59 20.07
N GLY A 463 0.26 -5.61 20.88
CA GLY A 463 0.24 -7.02 20.50
C GLY A 463 -1.11 -7.71 20.64
N GLU A 464 -2.18 -7.00 21.05
CA GLU A 464 -3.56 -7.53 21.17
C GLU A 464 -3.64 -8.82 22.00
N LYS A 465 -2.96 -8.84 23.15
CA LYS A 465 -2.83 -10.01 24.04
C LYS A 465 -3.92 -10.09 25.08
N ILE A 466 -4.45 -8.93 25.53
CA ILE A 466 -5.37 -8.80 26.66
C ILE A 466 -6.70 -8.26 26.16
N ASN A 467 -7.71 -9.12 26.06
CA ASN A 467 -9.07 -8.70 25.71
C ASN A 467 -9.73 -8.00 26.89
N LEU A 468 -10.10 -6.72 26.71
CA LEU A 468 -10.73 -5.86 27.71
C LEU A 468 -12.26 -5.74 27.53
N ALA A 469 -12.88 -6.52 26.64
CA ALA A 469 -14.29 -6.38 26.32
C ALA A 469 -15.23 -6.55 27.56
N ASP A 470 -14.86 -7.45 28.46
CA ASP A 470 -15.68 -7.69 29.69
C ASP A 470 -15.55 -6.57 30.74
N THR A 471 -14.41 -5.85 30.73
CA THR A 471 -14.14 -4.79 31.74
C THR A 471 -14.51 -3.38 31.26
N GLU A 472 -14.45 -3.13 29.94
CA GLU A 472 -14.65 -1.82 29.32
C GLU A 472 -15.92 -1.77 28.45
N GLN A 473 -17.04 -2.20 29.01
CA GLN A 473 -18.33 -2.39 28.33
C GLN A 473 -18.89 -1.11 27.70
N GLU A 474 -18.65 0.05 28.27
CA GLU A 474 -19.09 1.34 27.72
C GLU A 474 -18.36 1.66 26.41
N ILE A 475 -17.04 1.40 26.36
CA ILE A 475 -16.22 1.58 25.16
C ILE A 475 -16.64 0.57 24.09
N VAL A 476 -16.85 -0.68 24.46
CA VAL A 476 -17.37 -1.71 23.54
C VAL A 476 -18.67 -1.24 22.91
N LYS A 477 -19.62 -0.76 23.70
CA LYS A 477 -20.92 -0.29 23.20
C LYS A 477 -20.76 0.88 22.22
N GLU A 478 -19.97 1.89 22.57
CA GLU A 478 -19.72 3.04 21.70
C GLU A 478 -19.14 2.62 20.35
N LEU A 479 -18.07 1.81 20.37
CA LEU A 479 -17.39 1.39 19.16
C LEU A 479 -18.24 0.44 18.32
N LYS A 480 -18.99 -0.44 18.97
CA LYS A 480 -19.95 -1.34 18.33
C LYS A 480 -21.03 -0.57 17.59
N ASP A 481 -21.65 0.43 18.19
CA ASP A 481 -22.67 1.24 17.57
C ASP A 481 -22.11 1.93 16.29
N LYS A 482 -20.91 2.52 16.40
CA LYS A 482 -20.23 3.19 15.27
C LYS A 482 -19.90 2.24 14.11
N VAL A 483 -19.33 1.07 14.39
CA VAL A 483 -18.94 0.13 13.31
C VAL A 483 -20.16 -0.50 12.64
N ILE A 484 -21.24 -0.73 13.38
CA ILE A 484 -22.50 -1.25 12.82
C ILE A 484 -23.19 -0.19 11.95
N GLU A 485 -23.23 1.08 12.41
CA GLU A 485 -23.76 2.18 11.59
C GLU A 485 -22.96 2.33 10.29
N TRP A 486 -21.63 2.34 10.37
CA TRP A 486 -20.78 2.35 9.19
C TRP A 486 -21.08 1.16 8.27
N ARG A 487 -21.18 -0.04 8.82
CA ARG A 487 -21.46 -1.25 8.01
C ARG A 487 -22.80 -1.16 7.30
N LYS A 488 -23.83 -0.61 7.92
CA LYS A 488 -25.16 -0.39 7.34
C LYS A 488 -25.12 0.63 6.17
N SER A 489 -24.16 1.54 6.16
CA SER A 489 -23.98 2.51 5.10
C SER A 489 -23.29 1.94 3.84
N MET A 490 -22.74 0.72 3.92
CA MET A 490 -22.09 0.06 2.80
C MET A 490 -23.11 -0.67 1.91
N PRO A 491 -22.91 -0.72 0.57
CA PRO A 491 -23.80 -1.41 -0.33
C PRO A 491 -23.82 -2.91 -0.06
N VAL A 492 -25.01 -3.51 -0.15
CA VAL A 492 -25.22 -4.95 0.04
C VAL A 492 -25.27 -5.72 -1.29
N GLU A 493 -25.64 -5.04 -2.37
CA GLU A 493 -25.74 -5.62 -3.71
C GLU A 493 -24.54 -5.28 -4.58
N ILE A 494 -24.25 -6.15 -5.52
CA ILE A 494 -23.24 -5.90 -6.55
C ILE A 494 -23.92 -5.17 -7.70
N PRO A 495 -23.38 -4.05 -8.18
CA PRO A 495 -23.88 -3.41 -9.39
C PRO A 495 -23.92 -4.39 -10.57
N LYS A 496 -25.00 -4.37 -11.36
CA LYS A 496 -25.23 -5.34 -12.44
C LYS A 496 -24.14 -5.37 -13.50
N ASN A 497 -23.48 -4.23 -13.74
CA ASN A 497 -22.41 -4.08 -14.73
C ASN A 497 -21.10 -4.75 -14.34
N ILE A 498 -20.90 -5.13 -13.07
CA ILE A 498 -19.66 -5.74 -12.54
C ILE A 498 -19.87 -7.10 -11.85
N GLN A 499 -21.03 -7.71 -12.10
CA GLN A 499 -21.38 -9.06 -11.61
C GLN A 499 -20.61 -10.18 -12.31
#